data_8d2496f151ae1ef04c2644332b140f51
#
_entry.id   8d2496f151ae1ef04c2644332b140f51
#
_cell.length_a   1.000
_cell.length_b   1.000
_cell.length_c   1.000
_cell.angle_alpha   90.00
_cell.angle_beta   90.00
_cell.angle_gamma   90.00
#
_symmetry.space_group_name_H-M   'P 1'
#
loop_
_entity.id
_entity.type
_entity.pdbx_description
1 polymer ?
#
loop_
_entity_poly.entity_id
_entity_poly.type
_entity_poly.pdbx_seq_one_letter_code
_entity_poly.pdbx_strand_id
1 'polypeptide(L)'
;SPLYHTAVLNFSGNSLHMGHSVVLVDKWEPEEMLQLIEKHKVTTSHMVPTQFTRTLKLPEEIRSKYDMSSTRRMIHAAAPCPPDIKRQMLAWWGNSIYEYYAGTEGGGTLCTPEGWLAHPGSVGNAWMGSEVKIFDDDEKELGPNETGTIYMKLMDNSDFEYKGDTAKTKKNRIGRFFTLGDVGHLDDDGYLFLSDRKIDMIISGGANIYPAEIENVLIMHEKIIDCAVFGVPNEDWGEEIKAVVQPAEGVSASEELSAELMSFLEERLARMKLPRTIDYLAELPRDPNGKLYKRRLRDPYWEGQEKKV
;
A
#
# COMPACT_ATOMS: atom_id res chain seq x y z
N SER A 1 12.63 0.56 7.37
CA SER A 1 12.41 2.01 7.16
C SER A 1 13.35 2.83 8.05
N PRO A 2 13.76 4.04 7.65
CA PRO A 2 14.63 4.91 8.44
C PRO A 2 13.97 5.35 9.76
N LEU A 3 14.81 5.57 10.79
CA LEU A 3 14.33 5.98 12.11
C LEU A 3 13.60 7.34 12.14
N TYR A 4 13.82 8.22 11.16
CA TYR A 4 13.10 9.49 11.08
C TYR A 4 11.65 9.35 10.55
N HIS A 5 11.28 8.21 10.00
CA HIS A 5 9.91 7.96 9.57
C HIS A 5 9.00 7.79 10.79
N THR A 6 7.84 8.46 10.78
CA THR A 6 6.90 8.51 11.90
C THR A 6 6.59 7.13 12.49
N ALA A 7 6.30 6.14 11.66
CA ALA A 7 5.99 4.80 12.12
C ALA A 7 7.17 4.17 12.88
N VAL A 8 8.35 4.12 12.26
CA VAL A 8 9.54 3.50 12.86
C VAL A 8 9.97 4.23 14.13
N LEU A 9 9.95 5.58 14.11
CA LEU A 9 10.26 6.39 15.28
C LEU A 9 9.31 6.10 16.43
N ASN A 10 7.99 6.06 16.17
CA ASN A 10 6.99 5.82 17.20
C ASN A 10 7.09 4.38 17.75
N PHE A 11 7.18 3.37 16.90
CA PHE A 11 7.28 1.98 17.36
C PHE A 11 8.57 1.71 18.13
N SER A 12 9.73 2.19 17.65
CA SER A 12 11.00 2.02 18.36
C SER A 12 11.07 2.84 19.64
N GLY A 13 10.64 4.11 19.61
CA GLY A 13 10.63 4.98 20.79
C GLY A 13 9.70 4.47 21.89
N ASN A 14 8.48 4.06 21.54
CA ASN A 14 7.54 3.46 22.49
C ASN A 14 8.08 2.13 23.05
N SER A 15 8.72 1.30 22.24
CA SER A 15 9.35 0.06 22.71
C SER A 15 10.42 0.35 23.76
N LEU A 16 11.31 1.30 23.51
CA LEU A 16 12.35 1.70 24.47
C LEU A 16 11.74 2.31 25.74
N HIS A 17 10.70 3.12 25.62
CA HIS A 17 9.98 3.71 26.75
C HIS A 17 9.34 2.65 27.66
N MET A 18 8.89 1.54 27.07
CA MET A 18 8.34 0.39 27.80
C MET A 18 9.40 -0.57 28.34
N GLY A 19 10.70 -0.26 28.15
CA GLY A 19 11.81 -1.11 28.58
C GLY A 19 12.09 -2.32 27.69
N HIS A 20 11.61 -2.31 26.45
CA HIS A 20 11.89 -3.36 25.47
C HIS A 20 13.26 -3.15 24.82
N SER A 21 13.84 -4.23 24.30
CA SER A 21 15.01 -4.17 23.42
C SER A 21 14.60 -3.91 21.98
N VAL A 22 15.43 -3.16 21.25
CA VAL A 22 15.22 -2.88 19.82
C VAL A 22 16.41 -3.40 19.04
N VAL A 23 16.16 -4.20 18.00
CA VAL A 23 17.16 -4.67 17.05
C VAL A 23 17.14 -3.74 15.84
N LEU A 24 18.25 -3.06 15.59
CA LEU A 24 18.43 -2.17 14.43
C LEU A 24 19.33 -2.83 13.39
N VAL A 25 19.04 -2.59 12.12
CA VAL A 25 19.86 -3.03 10.99
C VAL A 25 20.19 -1.82 10.11
N ASP A 26 21.38 -1.80 9.54
CA ASP A 26 21.80 -0.72 8.62
C ASP A 26 21.06 -0.82 7.28
N LYS A 27 20.89 -2.03 6.79
CA LYS A 27 20.17 -2.36 5.56
C LYS A 27 19.26 -3.55 5.81
N TRP A 28 18.04 -3.49 5.30
CA TRP A 28 17.12 -4.62 5.40
C TRP A 28 17.39 -5.62 4.27
N GLU A 29 17.61 -6.88 4.65
CA GLU A 29 17.70 -8.03 3.73
C GLU A 29 16.78 -9.14 4.24
N PRO A 30 16.07 -9.86 3.34
CA PRO A 30 15.01 -10.77 3.76
C PRO A 30 15.50 -11.95 4.59
N GLU A 31 16.61 -12.60 4.22
CA GLU A 31 17.15 -13.72 5.01
C GLU A 31 17.74 -13.27 6.34
N GLU A 32 18.49 -12.15 6.37
CA GLU A 32 19.04 -11.58 7.59
C GLU A 32 17.91 -11.24 8.60
N MET A 33 16.79 -10.71 8.12
CA MET A 33 15.62 -10.45 8.97
C MET A 33 15.13 -11.74 9.65
N LEU A 34 15.00 -12.86 8.91
CA LEU A 34 14.60 -14.15 9.49
C LEU A 34 15.60 -14.64 10.56
N GLN A 35 16.90 -14.51 10.28
CA GLN A 35 17.98 -14.85 11.23
C GLN A 35 17.85 -14.02 12.52
N LEU A 36 17.61 -12.72 12.40
CA LEU A 36 17.48 -11.80 13.54
C LEU A 36 16.22 -12.10 14.37
N ILE A 37 15.10 -12.42 13.71
CA ILE A 37 13.86 -12.83 14.40
C ILE A 37 14.13 -14.05 15.27
N GLU A 38 14.72 -15.10 14.71
CA GLU A 38 15.06 -16.30 15.44
C GLU A 38 16.07 -16.05 16.57
N LYS A 39 17.19 -15.39 16.23
CA LYS A 39 18.30 -15.13 17.17
C LYS A 39 17.88 -14.32 18.39
N HIS A 40 17.09 -13.27 18.17
CA HIS A 40 16.69 -12.34 19.23
C HIS A 40 15.27 -12.60 19.76
N LYS A 41 14.60 -13.67 19.27
CA LYS A 41 13.20 -13.98 19.61
C LYS A 41 12.29 -12.75 19.45
N VAL A 42 12.41 -12.08 18.32
CA VAL A 42 11.67 -10.85 18.02
C VAL A 42 10.16 -11.14 18.06
N THR A 43 9.44 -10.36 18.85
CA THR A 43 7.98 -10.50 19.01
C THR A 43 7.18 -9.51 18.19
N THR A 44 7.78 -8.36 17.89
CA THR A 44 7.10 -7.24 17.22
C THR A 44 8.03 -6.59 16.21
N SER A 45 7.50 -6.29 15.01
CA SER A 45 8.21 -5.57 13.97
C SER A 45 7.26 -4.66 13.24
N HIS A 46 7.77 -3.54 12.71
CA HIS A 46 7.07 -2.72 11.72
C HIS A 46 7.66 -3.00 10.33
N MET A 47 6.79 -3.36 9.39
CA MET A 47 7.16 -3.80 8.06
C MET A 47 6.37 -3.05 6.97
N VAL A 48 6.77 -3.26 5.73
CA VAL A 48 6.02 -2.79 4.55
C VAL A 48 5.74 -3.96 3.61
N PRO A 49 4.66 -3.93 2.81
CA PRO A 49 4.26 -5.06 1.96
C PRO A 49 5.34 -5.57 1.00
N THR A 50 6.21 -4.68 0.48
CA THR A 50 7.35 -5.08 -0.36
C THR A 50 8.33 -5.99 0.39
N GLN A 51 8.47 -5.85 1.70
CA GLN A 51 9.28 -6.75 2.52
C GLN A 51 8.64 -8.13 2.60
N PHE A 52 7.33 -8.23 2.76
CA PHE A 52 6.62 -9.51 2.69
C PHE A 52 6.83 -10.20 1.35
N THR A 53 6.61 -9.49 0.25
CA THR A 53 6.82 -10.00 -1.11
C THR A 53 8.23 -10.55 -1.30
N ARG A 54 9.25 -9.79 -0.91
CA ARG A 54 10.66 -10.21 -1.03
C ARG A 54 10.98 -11.41 -0.15
N THR A 55 10.42 -11.45 1.06
CA THR A 55 10.62 -12.58 1.98
C THR A 55 9.95 -13.86 1.48
N LEU A 56 8.75 -13.75 0.93
CA LEU A 56 8.03 -14.90 0.31
C LEU A 56 8.73 -15.42 -0.95
N LYS A 57 9.48 -14.59 -1.67
CA LYS A 57 10.28 -14.99 -2.85
C LYS A 57 11.60 -15.68 -2.51
N LEU A 58 11.99 -15.74 -1.24
CA LEU A 58 13.10 -16.61 -0.84
C LEU A 58 12.75 -18.09 -1.11
N PRO A 59 13.74 -18.91 -1.50
CA PRO A 59 13.57 -20.36 -1.60
C PRO A 59 12.96 -20.96 -0.35
N GLU A 60 12.15 -21.99 -0.48
CA GLU A 60 11.46 -22.61 0.66
C GLU A 60 12.46 -23.19 1.65
N GLU A 61 13.60 -23.73 1.19
CA GLU A 61 14.68 -24.23 2.03
C GLU A 61 15.25 -23.13 2.94
N ILE A 62 15.27 -21.88 2.48
CA ILE A 62 15.70 -20.74 3.30
C ILE A 62 14.59 -20.34 4.27
N ARG A 63 13.34 -20.24 3.79
CA ARG A 63 12.21 -19.83 4.64
C ARG A 63 11.93 -20.79 5.78
N SER A 64 12.05 -22.10 5.53
CA SER A 64 11.81 -23.15 6.53
C SER A 64 12.95 -23.36 7.52
N LYS A 65 14.12 -22.77 7.28
CA LYS A 65 15.31 -22.90 8.12
C LYS A 65 15.16 -22.21 9.47
N TYR A 66 14.37 -21.15 9.55
CA TYR A 66 14.32 -20.25 10.70
C TYR A 66 13.01 -20.40 11.50
N ASP A 67 13.15 -20.38 12.84
CA ASP A 67 12.01 -20.43 13.76
C ASP A 67 11.34 -19.05 13.92
N MET A 68 10.12 -18.93 13.40
CA MET A 68 9.28 -17.71 13.49
C MET A 68 8.29 -17.77 14.67
N SER A 69 8.37 -18.76 15.55
CA SER A 69 7.38 -18.98 16.63
C SER A 69 7.34 -17.87 17.68
N SER A 70 8.37 -17.03 17.74
CA SER A 70 8.40 -15.87 18.65
C SER A 70 7.52 -14.70 18.18
N THR A 71 7.16 -14.62 16.90
CA THR A 71 6.40 -13.49 16.34
C THR A 71 5.00 -13.37 16.96
N ARG A 72 4.60 -12.14 17.29
CA ARG A 72 3.31 -11.83 17.92
C ARG A 72 2.56 -10.71 17.20
N ARG A 73 3.25 -9.60 16.91
CA ARG A 73 2.69 -8.43 16.25
C ARG A 73 3.64 -7.95 15.16
N MET A 74 3.53 -8.57 14.00
CA MET A 74 4.26 -8.19 12.79
C MET A 74 3.37 -7.21 12.02
N ILE A 75 3.56 -5.94 12.32
CA ILE A 75 2.66 -4.87 11.87
C ILE A 75 3.14 -4.36 10.52
N HIS A 76 2.25 -4.23 9.55
CA HIS A 76 2.59 -3.58 8.28
C HIS A 76 1.67 -2.40 7.97
N ALA A 77 2.18 -1.48 7.16
CA ALA A 77 1.48 -0.29 6.68
C ALA A 77 2.23 0.36 5.50
N ALA A 78 1.88 1.61 5.20
CA ALA A 78 2.53 2.52 4.26
C ALA A 78 2.27 2.25 2.77
N ALA A 79 1.79 1.08 2.39
CA ALA A 79 1.40 0.75 1.02
C ALA A 79 0.28 -0.31 1.04
N PRO A 80 -0.53 -0.43 -0.02
CA PRO A 80 -1.46 -1.53 -0.18
C PRO A 80 -0.72 -2.88 -0.12
N CYS A 81 -1.30 -3.85 0.58
CA CYS A 81 -0.77 -5.20 0.65
C CYS A 81 -1.64 -6.13 -0.21
N PRO A 82 -1.11 -6.74 -1.28
CA PRO A 82 -1.87 -7.69 -2.07
C PRO A 82 -2.47 -8.79 -1.19
N PRO A 83 -3.78 -9.09 -1.32
CA PRO A 83 -4.44 -10.07 -0.46
C PRO A 83 -3.76 -11.44 -0.44
N ASP A 84 -3.22 -11.89 -1.57
CA ASP A 84 -2.52 -13.18 -1.65
C ASP A 84 -1.18 -13.18 -0.92
N ILE A 85 -0.45 -12.08 -0.95
CA ILE A 85 0.78 -11.90 -0.16
C ILE A 85 0.46 -11.97 1.33
N LYS A 86 -0.55 -11.24 1.78
CA LYS A 86 -0.95 -11.26 3.20
C LYS A 86 -1.47 -12.63 3.63
N ARG A 87 -2.23 -13.31 2.77
CA ARG A 87 -2.72 -14.67 3.03
C ARG A 87 -1.56 -15.67 3.19
N GLN A 88 -0.53 -15.60 2.33
CA GLN A 88 0.68 -16.42 2.44
C GLN A 88 1.47 -16.11 3.72
N MET A 89 1.60 -14.84 4.10
CA MET A 89 2.25 -14.46 5.35
C MET A 89 1.50 -14.97 6.59
N LEU A 90 0.18 -14.86 6.60
CA LEU A 90 -0.67 -15.41 7.67
C LEU A 90 -0.56 -16.94 7.76
N ALA A 91 -0.49 -17.64 6.63
CA ALA A 91 -0.29 -19.08 6.60
C ALA A 91 1.07 -19.49 7.17
N TRP A 92 2.10 -18.68 6.98
CA TRP A 92 3.46 -18.97 7.45
C TRP A 92 3.71 -18.49 8.88
N TRP A 93 3.36 -17.24 9.21
CA TRP A 93 3.66 -16.62 10.52
C TRP A 93 2.46 -16.64 11.49
N GLY A 94 1.35 -17.28 11.09
CA GLY A 94 0.14 -17.39 11.91
C GLY A 94 -0.53 -16.03 12.15
N ASN A 95 -1.38 -15.97 13.15
CA ASN A 95 -2.16 -14.78 13.54
C ASN A 95 -1.28 -13.69 14.18
N SER A 96 -0.13 -13.40 13.57
CA SER A 96 0.78 -12.33 14.01
C SER A 96 0.80 -11.12 13.09
N ILE A 97 0.15 -11.18 11.90
CA ILE A 97 0.21 -10.15 10.87
C ILE A 97 -0.91 -9.12 11.08
N TYR A 98 -0.54 -7.97 11.61
CA TYR A 98 -1.43 -6.82 11.81
C TYR A 98 -1.23 -5.78 10.72
N GLU A 99 -2.27 -5.04 10.40
CA GLU A 99 -2.21 -3.92 9.45
C GLU A 99 -2.82 -2.68 10.07
N TYR A 100 -2.27 -1.52 9.73
CA TYR A 100 -2.96 -0.26 9.96
C TYR A 100 -2.85 0.65 8.73
N TYR A 101 -3.86 1.50 8.56
CA TYR A 101 -3.86 2.59 7.62
C TYR A 101 -3.97 3.90 8.39
N ALA A 102 -3.01 4.81 8.19
CA ALA A 102 -2.98 6.11 8.84
C ALA A 102 -2.07 7.08 8.08
N GLY A 103 -2.26 8.38 8.32
CA GLY A 103 -1.30 9.43 7.92
C GLY A 103 -0.40 9.88 9.06
N THR A 104 0.56 10.75 8.72
CA THR A 104 1.35 11.48 9.72
C THR A 104 0.47 12.44 10.52
N GLU A 105 -0.61 12.89 9.92
CA GLU A 105 -1.67 13.72 10.49
C GLU A 105 -2.43 13.02 11.63
N GLY A 106 -2.34 11.70 11.70
CA GLY A 106 -3.07 10.83 12.62
C GLY A 106 -4.30 10.20 11.99
N GLY A 107 -5.24 9.75 12.82
CA GLY A 107 -6.41 9.01 12.37
C GLY A 107 -6.06 7.62 11.88
N GLY A 108 -7.05 6.90 11.37
CA GLY A 108 -6.83 5.65 10.66
C GLY A 108 -7.59 4.46 11.21
N THR A 109 -7.18 3.30 10.70
CA THR A 109 -7.79 2.00 10.99
C THR A 109 -6.76 1.02 11.50
N LEU A 110 -7.21 -0.03 12.17
CA LEU A 110 -6.42 -1.18 12.58
C LEU A 110 -7.13 -2.47 12.14
N CYS A 111 -6.40 -3.34 11.50
CA CYS A 111 -6.86 -4.66 11.08
C CYS A 111 -6.09 -5.74 11.85
N THR A 112 -6.81 -6.54 12.64
CA THR A 112 -6.26 -7.74 13.27
C THR A 112 -6.18 -8.88 12.26
N PRO A 113 -5.38 -9.93 12.51
CA PRO A 113 -5.36 -11.12 11.65
C PRO A 113 -6.75 -11.74 11.45
N GLU A 114 -7.53 -11.86 12.52
CA GLU A 114 -8.87 -12.43 12.51
C GLU A 114 -9.85 -11.54 11.72
N GLY A 115 -9.78 -10.22 11.95
CA GLY A 115 -10.58 -9.25 11.21
C GLY A 115 -10.25 -9.29 9.70
N TRP A 116 -8.97 -9.40 9.35
CA TRP A 116 -8.58 -9.51 7.95
C TRP A 116 -9.03 -10.82 7.30
N LEU A 117 -8.98 -11.94 8.03
CA LEU A 117 -9.46 -13.23 7.50
C LEU A 117 -10.98 -13.24 7.26
N ALA A 118 -11.73 -12.48 8.05
CA ALA A 118 -13.17 -12.28 7.85
C ALA A 118 -13.46 -11.29 6.70
N HIS A 119 -12.61 -10.26 6.52
CA HIS A 119 -12.75 -9.19 5.52
C HIS A 119 -11.46 -9.06 4.68
N PRO A 120 -11.14 -10.04 3.80
CA PRO A 120 -9.89 -10.06 3.04
C PRO A 120 -9.73 -8.85 2.12
N GLY A 121 -8.60 -8.15 2.23
CA GLY A 121 -8.31 -6.92 1.48
C GLY A 121 -8.64 -5.64 2.24
N SER A 122 -9.29 -5.73 3.41
CA SER A 122 -9.56 -4.58 4.26
C SER A 122 -8.29 -4.13 5.00
N VAL A 123 -8.24 -2.81 5.29
CA VAL A 123 -7.26 -2.20 6.20
C VAL A 123 -7.81 -2.04 7.63
N GLY A 124 -8.95 -2.67 7.92
CA GLY A 124 -9.56 -2.75 9.26
C GLY A 124 -10.57 -1.66 9.56
N ASN A 125 -10.93 -1.57 10.84
CA ASN A 125 -11.89 -0.60 11.35
C ASN A 125 -11.20 0.59 12.00
N ALA A 126 -11.91 1.72 12.09
CA ALA A 126 -11.44 2.89 12.83
C ALA A 126 -10.96 2.48 14.22
N TRP A 127 -9.75 2.90 14.58
CA TRP A 127 -9.26 2.60 15.93
C TRP A 127 -9.94 3.48 16.99
N MET A 128 -9.80 3.08 18.23
CA MET A 128 -10.52 3.65 19.35
C MET A 128 -10.44 5.18 19.41
N GLY A 129 -11.60 5.84 19.39
CA GLY A 129 -11.76 7.29 19.46
C GLY A 129 -11.59 8.02 18.13
N SER A 130 -11.34 7.30 17.03
CA SER A 130 -11.32 7.79 15.66
C SER A 130 -12.64 7.44 14.94
N GLU A 131 -12.94 8.15 13.88
CA GLU A 131 -14.06 7.83 12.97
C GLU A 131 -13.56 7.86 11.53
N VAL A 132 -14.13 7.00 10.69
CA VAL A 132 -13.90 6.99 9.24
C VAL A 132 -15.25 7.12 8.54
N LYS A 133 -15.31 7.99 7.54
CA LYS A 133 -16.47 8.21 6.69
C LYS A 133 -16.05 8.33 5.24
N ILE A 134 -16.97 8.02 4.34
CA ILE A 134 -16.78 8.13 2.90
C ILE A 134 -17.68 9.24 2.38
N PHE A 135 -17.13 10.13 1.56
CA PHE A 135 -17.89 11.23 0.95
C PHE A 135 -17.72 11.23 -0.56
N ASP A 136 -18.77 11.63 -1.28
CA ASP A 136 -18.69 11.92 -2.70
C ASP A 136 -18.05 13.30 -2.98
N ASP A 137 -18.01 13.70 -4.26
CA ASP A 137 -17.45 14.98 -4.68
C ASP A 137 -18.33 16.20 -4.31
N ASP A 138 -19.59 15.97 -3.95
CA ASP A 138 -20.54 16.99 -3.47
C ASP A 138 -20.56 17.07 -1.92
N GLU A 139 -19.56 16.45 -1.25
CA GLU A 139 -19.43 16.40 0.22
C GLU A 139 -20.61 15.70 0.93
N LYS A 140 -21.33 14.85 0.23
CA LYS A 140 -22.40 14.01 0.81
C LYS A 140 -21.80 12.71 1.32
N GLU A 141 -22.17 12.35 2.55
CA GLU A 141 -21.77 11.06 3.14
C GLU A 141 -22.42 9.90 2.37
N LEU A 142 -21.59 8.93 1.98
CA LEU A 142 -21.98 7.72 1.26
C LEU A 142 -22.27 6.57 2.23
N GLY A 143 -23.12 5.63 1.81
CA GLY A 143 -23.45 4.43 2.53
C GLY A 143 -22.41 3.31 2.39
N PRO A 144 -22.63 2.15 3.05
CA PRO A 144 -21.78 0.99 2.90
C PRO A 144 -21.67 0.53 1.45
N ASN A 145 -20.47 0.06 1.07
CA ASN A 145 -20.12 -0.43 -0.26
C ASN A 145 -20.15 0.63 -1.38
N GLU A 146 -20.36 1.90 -1.04
CA GLU A 146 -20.24 3.01 -1.98
C GLU A 146 -18.82 3.60 -1.93
N THR A 147 -18.18 3.72 -3.09
CA THR A 147 -16.80 4.21 -3.20
C THR A 147 -16.75 5.72 -3.30
N GLY A 148 -15.93 6.35 -2.47
CA GLY A 148 -15.72 7.80 -2.45
C GLY A 148 -14.42 8.19 -1.78
N THR A 149 -14.26 9.47 -1.47
CA THR A 149 -13.09 10.00 -0.76
C THR A 149 -13.16 9.64 0.73
N ILE A 150 -12.08 9.08 1.25
CA ILE A 150 -11.98 8.69 2.66
C ILE A 150 -11.67 9.92 3.51
N TYR A 151 -12.48 10.11 4.53
CA TYR A 151 -12.29 11.13 5.56
C TYR A 151 -12.18 10.48 6.93
N MET A 152 -11.30 11.03 7.76
CA MET A 152 -11.03 10.55 9.10
C MET A 152 -11.21 11.67 10.13
N LYS A 153 -11.66 11.33 11.33
CA LYS A 153 -11.72 12.24 12.47
C LYS A 153 -10.82 11.70 13.58
N LEU A 154 -10.00 12.58 14.15
CA LEU A 154 -9.21 12.27 15.32
C LEU A 154 -10.07 12.24 16.60
N MET A 155 -9.52 11.71 17.68
CA MET A 155 -10.12 11.82 19.02
C MET A 155 -10.47 13.26 19.35
N ASP A 156 -11.48 13.47 20.18
CA ASP A 156 -12.05 14.79 20.44
C ASP A 156 -11.07 15.86 20.93
N ASN A 157 -10.00 15.48 21.62
CA ASN A 157 -8.98 16.38 22.13
C ASN A 157 -7.72 16.47 21.23
N SER A 158 -7.79 15.93 20.02
CA SER A 158 -6.68 15.90 19.07
C SER A 158 -7.08 16.60 17.78
N ASP A 159 -6.16 17.39 17.24
CA ASP A 159 -6.27 18.01 15.94
C ASP A 159 -4.89 18.32 15.37
N PHE A 160 -4.81 18.70 14.09
CA PHE A 160 -3.59 19.10 13.43
C PHE A 160 -3.82 20.28 12.49
N GLU A 161 -2.75 20.98 12.15
CA GLU A 161 -2.71 21.92 11.03
C GLU A 161 -1.38 21.83 10.28
N TYR A 162 -1.41 22.10 8.99
CA TYR A 162 -0.17 22.22 8.21
C TYR A 162 0.49 23.54 8.52
N LYS A 163 1.68 23.49 9.13
CA LYS A 163 2.44 24.68 9.50
C LYS A 163 2.73 25.55 8.30
N GLY A 164 2.23 26.81 8.34
CA GLY A 164 2.43 27.76 7.26
C GLY A 164 1.49 27.58 6.05
N ASP A 165 0.55 26.63 6.10
CA ASP A 165 -0.41 26.38 5.01
C ASP A 165 -1.84 26.13 5.54
N THR A 166 -2.43 27.17 6.08
CA THR A 166 -3.81 27.15 6.58
C THR A 166 -4.82 26.87 5.46
N ALA A 167 -4.52 27.29 4.21
CA ALA A 167 -5.40 27.05 3.07
C ALA A 167 -5.51 25.56 2.77
N LYS A 168 -4.38 24.84 2.74
CA LYS A 168 -4.34 23.38 2.58
C LYS A 168 -5.05 22.66 3.73
N THR A 169 -4.85 23.12 4.97
CA THR A 169 -5.53 22.55 6.15
C THR A 169 -7.05 22.63 6.00
N LYS A 170 -7.57 23.76 5.55
CA LYS A 170 -9.01 23.97 5.36
C LYS A 170 -9.57 23.18 4.16
N LYS A 171 -8.83 23.17 3.03
CA LYS A 171 -9.26 22.50 1.78
C LYS A 171 -9.50 21.01 1.96
N ASN A 172 -8.74 20.39 2.86
CA ASN A 172 -8.78 18.94 3.08
C ASN A 172 -9.72 18.53 4.23
N ARG A 173 -10.73 19.37 4.55
CA ARG A 173 -11.63 19.13 5.69
C ARG A 173 -13.11 19.27 5.34
N ILE A 174 -13.92 18.43 5.96
CA ILE A 174 -15.37 18.56 6.08
C ILE A 174 -15.65 18.56 7.59
N GLY A 175 -15.93 19.74 8.16
CA GLY A 175 -16.05 19.90 9.62
C GLY A 175 -14.78 19.45 10.34
N ARG A 176 -14.90 18.46 11.22
CA ARG A 176 -13.76 17.85 11.95
C ARG A 176 -13.11 16.68 11.22
N PHE A 177 -13.69 16.23 10.12
CA PHE A 177 -13.12 15.20 9.29
C PHE A 177 -12.08 15.77 8.33
N PHE A 178 -10.99 15.05 8.13
CA PHE A 178 -9.94 15.40 7.17
C PHE A 178 -9.64 14.23 6.23
N THR A 179 -9.16 14.54 5.04
CA THR A 179 -8.76 13.54 4.05
C THR A 179 -7.27 13.59 3.76
N LEU A 180 -6.69 12.42 3.47
CA LEU A 180 -5.35 12.26 2.91
C LEU A 180 -5.38 12.18 1.37
N GLY A 181 -6.58 12.23 0.78
CA GLY A 181 -6.81 12.10 -0.66
C GLY A 181 -6.87 10.65 -1.15
N ASP A 182 -7.10 9.72 -0.24
CA ASP A 182 -7.30 8.32 -0.59
C ASP A 182 -8.79 8.05 -0.87
N VAL A 183 -9.06 7.08 -1.74
CA VAL A 183 -10.38 6.63 -2.17
C VAL A 183 -10.63 5.20 -1.71
N GLY A 184 -11.85 4.91 -1.27
CA GLY A 184 -12.23 3.59 -0.81
C GLY A 184 -13.69 3.52 -0.41
N HIS A 185 -14.07 2.45 0.28
CA HIS A 185 -15.42 2.25 0.81
C HIS A 185 -15.35 1.55 2.18
N LEU A 186 -16.42 1.70 2.95
CA LEU A 186 -16.68 0.87 4.13
C LEU A 186 -17.63 -0.25 3.72
N ASP A 187 -17.43 -1.46 4.26
CA ASP A 187 -18.43 -2.52 4.13
C ASP A 187 -19.54 -2.37 5.19
N ASP A 188 -20.49 -3.32 5.20
CA ASP A 188 -21.62 -3.31 6.13
C ASP A 188 -21.20 -3.46 7.61
N ASP A 189 -20.03 -4.02 7.87
CA ASP A 189 -19.45 -4.21 9.20
C ASP A 189 -18.49 -3.07 9.59
N GLY A 190 -18.34 -2.05 8.73
CA GLY A 190 -17.52 -0.86 8.95
C GLY A 190 -16.01 -1.08 8.70
N TYR A 191 -15.63 -2.16 8.02
CA TYR A 191 -14.26 -2.36 7.57
C TYR A 191 -13.94 -1.50 6.36
N LEU A 192 -12.79 -0.82 6.40
CA LEU A 192 -12.33 0.05 5.31
C LEU A 192 -11.56 -0.74 4.26
N PHE A 193 -11.92 -0.53 3.00
CA PHE A 193 -11.21 -1.03 1.83
C PHE A 193 -10.63 0.15 1.05
N LEU A 194 -9.32 0.14 0.81
CA LEU A 194 -8.65 1.15 0.00
C LEU A 194 -8.71 0.75 -1.47
N SER A 195 -9.14 1.69 -2.32
CA SER A 195 -9.06 1.53 -3.78
C SER A 195 -7.75 2.06 -4.32
N ASP A 196 -7.48 3.36 -4.15
CA ASP A 196 -6.22 4.02 -4.52
C ASP A 196 -6.21 5.48 -4.00
N ARG A 197 -5.20 6.24 -4.41
CA ARG A 197 -5.20 7.69 -4.25
C ARG A 197 -6.01 8.36 -5.34
N LYS A 198 -6.81 9.37 -4.99
CA LYS A 198 -7.59 10.14 -5.96
C LYS A 198 -6.70 10.72 -7.08
N ILE A 199 -5.51 11.19 -6.74
CA ILE A 199 -4.53 11.76 -7.70
C ILE A 199 -3.92 10.72 -8.64
N ASP A 200 -3.90 9.45 -8.26
CA ASP A 200 -3.32 8.35 -9.05
C ASP A 200 -4.37 7.60 -9.88
N MET A 201 -5.65 7.84 -9.61
CA MET A 201 -6.76 7.27 -10.38
C MET A 201 -6.63 7.62 -11.87
N ILE A 202 -6.83 6.64 -12.73
CA ILE A 202 -6.80 6.77 -14.19
C ILE A 202 -8.22 6.94 -14.69
N ILE A 203 -8.47 7.97 -15.49
CA ILE A 203 -9.77 8.19 -16.12
C ILE A 203 -9.65 7.84 -17.58
N SER A 204 -10.04 6.62 -17.94
CA SER A 204 -9.97 6.12 -19.31
C SER A 204 -11.37 5.89 -19.88
N GLY A 205 -11.74 6.64 -20.92
CA GLY A 205 -13.06 6.54 -21.54
C GLY A 205 -14.23 6.80 -20.57
N GLY A 206 -14.02 7.64 -19.55
CA GLY A 206 -15.00 7.95 -18.52
C GLY A 206 -15.09 6.92 -17.39
N ALA A 207 -14.28 5.86 -17.43
CA ALA A 207 -14.21 4.88 -16.34
C ALA A 207 -13.07 5.21 -15.38
N ASN A 208 -13.35 5.11 -14.08
CA ASN A 208 -12.36 5.23 -13.03
C ASN A 208 -11.63 3.89 -12.86
N ILE A 209 -10.32 3.89 -13.12
CA ILE A 209 -9.47 2.71 -13.00
C ILE A 209 -8.45 2.99 -11.91
N TYR A 210 -8.33 2.06 -10.98
CA TYR A 210 -7.44 2.17 -9.83
C TYR A 210 -6.15 1.38 -10.10
N PRO A 211 -5.00 2.06 -10.26
CA PRO A 211 -3.71 1.42 -10.50
C PRO A 211 -3.36 0.30 -9.54
N ALA A 212 -3.68 0.45 -8.26
CA ALA A 212 -3.38 -0.54 -7.22
C ALA A 212 -3.98 -1.93 -7.52
N GLU A 213 -5.13 -2.00 -8.18
CA GLU A 213 -5.75 -3.27 -8.57
C GLU A 213 -4.88 -4.03 -9.58
N ILE A 214 -4.31 -3.31 -10.54
CA ILE A 214 -3.44 -3.88 -11.58
C ILE A 214 -2.08 -4.25 -10.99
N GLU A 215 -1.52 -3.36 -10.15
CA GLU A 215 -0.25 -3.58 -9.45
C GLU A 215 -0.31 -4.82 -8.55
N ASN A 216 -1.41 -5.01 -7.82
CA ASN A 216 -1.62 -6.18 -6.97
C ASN A 216 -1.60 -7.50 -7.74
N VAL A 217 -2.04 -7.50 -8.99
CA VAL A 217 -1.96 -8.68 -9.86
C VAL A 217 -0.55 -8.83 -10.44
N LEU A 218 0.04 -7.77 -10.99
CA LEU A 218 1.37 -7.82 -11.59
C LEU A 218 2.44 -8.34 -10.62
N ILE A 219 2.43 -7.86 -9.37
CA ILE A 219 3.45 -8.21 -8.37
C ILE A 219 3.44 -9.71 -8.01
N MET A 220 2.33 -10.40 -8.26
CA MET A 220 2.21 -11.85 -8.04
C MET A 220 2.97 -12.68 -9.07
N HIS A 221 3.34 -12.10 -10.20
CA HIS A 221 4.09 -12.81 -11.23
C HIS A 221 5.52 -13.10 -10.76
N GLU A 222 5.99 -14.35 -10.96
CA GLU A 222 7.29 -14.81 -10.43
C GLU A 222 8.48 -14.03 -10.99
N LYS A 223 8.38 -13.55 -12.24
CA LYS A 223 9.42 -12.79 -12.94
C LYS A 223 9.45 -11.29 -12.59
N ILE A 224 8.61 -10.82 -11.66
CA ILE A 224 8.48 -9.41 -11.29
C ILE A 224 8.92 -9.22 -9.85
N ILE A 225 9.79 -8.24 -9.59
CA ILE A 225 10.15 -7.82 -8.21
C ILE A 225 9.29 -6.67 -7.75
N ASP A 226 8.99 -5.72 -8.67
CA ASP A 226 8.25 -4.50 -8.37
C ASP A 226 7.54 -3.98 -9.61
N CYS A 227 6.48 -3.20 -9.43
CA CYS A 227 5.74 -2.59 -10.53
C CYS A 227 5.12 -1.26 -10.13
N ALA A 228 4.81 -0.45 -11.13
CA ALA A 228 4.06 0.79 -11.03
C ALA A 228 3.07 0.87 -12.19
N VAL A 229 1.84 1.29 -11.92
CA VAL A 229 0.82 1.54 -12.93
C VAL A 229 0.31 2.97 -12.81
N PHE A 230 0.14 3.66 -13.93
CA PHE A 230 -0.36 5.04 -13.97
C PHE A 230 -0.97 5.37 -15.34
N GLY A 231 -1.76 6.44 -15.37
CA GLY A 231 -2.34 6.96 -16.60
C GLY A 231 -1.36 7.85 -17.36
N VAL A 232 -1.31 7.67 -18.67
CA VAL A 232 -0.64 8.57 -19.61
C VAL A 232 -1.65 9.15 -20.58
N PRO A 233 -1.39 10.34 -21.18
CA PRO A 233 -2.34 10.98 -22.10
C PRO A 233 -2.69 10.08 -23.29
N ASN A 234 -3.96 10.06 -23.65
CA ASN A 234 -4.47 9.40 -24.85
C ASN A 234 -5.56 10.29 -25.49
N GLU A 235 -5.48 10.53 -26.80
CA GLU A 235 -6.36 11.46 -27.51
C GLU A 235 -7.83 10.96 -27.53
N ASP A 236 -8.05 9.66 -27.64
CA ASP A 236 -9.40 9.07 -27.75
C ASP A 236 -10.05 8.82 -26.38
N TRP A 237 -9.26 8.42 -25.38
CA TRP A 237 -9.75 7.92 -24.10
C TRP A 237 -9.49 8.88 -22.93
N GLY A 238 -8.80 10.01 -23.18
CA GLY A 238 -8.30 10.91 -22.15
C GLY A 238 -7.02 10.39 -21.51
N GLU A 239 -7.09 9.24 -20.87
CA GLU A 239 -5.92 8.52 -20.34
C GLU A 239 -5.91 7.07 -20.84
N GLU A 240 -4.71 6.52 -21.01
CA GLU A 240 -4.50 5.08 -21.17
C GLU A 240 -3.60 4.54 -20.05
N ILE A 241 -3.70 3.25 -19.81
CA ILE A 241 -2.99 2.59 -18.72
C ILE A 241 -1.60 2.22 -19.19
N LYS A 242 -0.57 2.64 -18.44
CA LYS A 242 0.82 2.25 -18.63
C LYS A 242 1.32 1.52 -17.39
N ALA A 243 2.02 0.41 -17.59
CA ALA A 243 2.75 -0.28 -16.54
C ALA A 243 4.25 -0.07 -16.71
N VAL A 244 4.96 0.04 -15.59
CA VAL A 244 6.43 0.00 -15.52
C VAL A 244 6.80 -1.11 -14.55
N VAL A 245 7.67 -2.00 -14.98
CA VAL A 245 7.98 -3.24 -14.27
C VAL A 245 9.47 -3.35 -13.99
N GLN A 246 9.80 -3.78 -12.78
CA GLN A 246 11.15 -4.22 -12.41
C GLN A 246 11.21 -5.74 -12.49
N PRO A 247 11.93 -6.32 -13.47
CA PRO A 247 12.09 -7.76 -13.59
C PRO A 247 12.90 -8.36 -12.42
N ALA A 248 12.70 -9.65 -12.18
CA ALA A 248 13.51 -10.42 -11.24
C ALA A 248 14.97 -10.56 -11.76
N GLU A 249 15.90 -10.84 -10.85
CA GLU A 249 17.30 -11.06 -11.21
C GLU A 249 17.43 -12.20 -12.24
N GLY A 250 18.19 -11.94 -13.28
CA GLY A 250 18.38 -12.88 -14.41
C GLY A 250 17.24 -12.88 -15.44
N VAL A 251 16.20 -12.10 -15.24
CA VAL A 251 15.11 -11.92 -16.20
C VAL A 251 15.35 -10.68 -17.07
N SER A 252 15.42 -10.88 -18.38
CA SER A 252 15.63 -9.76 -19.32
C SER A 252 14.30 -9.16 -19.78
N ALA A 253 14.28 -7.85 -19.91
CA ALA A 253 13.19 -7.13 -20.57
C ALA A 253 13.09 -7.58 -22.05
N SER A 254 11.90 -8.02 -22.46
CA SER A 254 11.66 -8.46 -23.84
C SER A 254 10.18 -8.37 -24.21
N GLU A 255 9.88 -8.47 -25.52
CA GLU A 255 8.49 -8.55 -26.01
C GLU A 255 7.79 -9.83 -25.53
N GLU A 256 8.54 -10.94 -25.41
CA GLU A 256 8.01 -12.21 -24.91
C GLU A 256 7.59 -12.09 -23.45
N LEU A 257 8.39 -11.40 -22.62
CA LEU A 257 8.01 -11.13 -21.22
C LEU A 257 6.77 -10.22 -21.17
N SER A 258 6.70 -9.20 -22.02
CA SER A 258 5.52 -8.34 -22.09
C SER A 258 4.25 -9.12 -22.47
N ALA A 259 4.35 -10.01 -23.45
CA ALA A 259 3.23 -10.86 -23.87
C ALA A 259 2.81 -11.83 -22.75
N GLU A 260 3.76 -12.41 -22.04
CA GLU A 260 3.51 -13.30 -20.89
C GLU A 260 2.79 -12.53 -19.75
N LEU A 261 3.26 -11.32 -19.41
CA LEU A 261 2.61 -10.48 -18.40
C LEU A 261 1.21 -10.05 -18.81
N MET A 262 1.01 -9.71 -20.08
CA MET A 262 -0.32 -9.37 -20.59
C MET A 262 -1.28 -10.58 -20.51
N SER A 263 -0.86 -11.77 -20.89
CA SER A 263 -1.66 -12.99 -20.73
C SER A 263 -1.99 -13.26 -19.26
N PHE A 264 -1.03 -13.06 -18.37
CA PHE A 264 -1.25 -13.24 -16.93
C PHE A 264 -2.29 -12.25 -16.36
N LEU A 265 -2.29 -11.01 -16.86
CA LEU A 265 -3.28 -9.99 -16.47
C LEU A 265 -4.66 -10.29 -17.10
N GLU A 266 -4.73 -10.72 -18.36
CA GLU A 266 -5.98 -11.02 -19.06
C GLU A 266 -6.81 -12.11 -18.38
N GLU A 267 -6.15 -13.07 -17.75
CA GLU A 267 -6.82 -14.13 -16.98
C GLU A 267 -7.45 -13.64 -15.66
N ARG A 268 -7.04 -12.46 -15.17
CA ARG A 268 -7.34 -12.00 -13.80
C ARG A 268 -8.04 -10.65 -13.73
N LEU A 269 -7.99 -9.86 -14.80
CA LEU A 269 -8.54 -8.50 -14.84
C LEU A 269 -9.50 -8.32 -16.03
N ALA A 270 -10.46 -7.42 -15.85
CA ALA A 270 -11.32 -7.00 -16.95
C ALA A 270 -10.48 -6.29 -18.03
N ARG A 271 -10.81 -6.50 -19.31
CA ARG A 271 -10.08 -5.98 -20.48
C ARG A 271 -9.79 -4.47 -20.42
N MET A 272 -10.72 -3.69 -19.88
CA MET A 272 -10.55 -2.24 -19.74
C MET A 272 -9.47 -1.82 -18.75
N LYS A 273 -9.00 -2.74 -17.87
CA LYS A 273 -7.96 -2.51 -16.87
C LYS A 273 -6.58 -2.99 -17.32
N LEU A 274 -6.46 -3.52 -18.53
CA LEU A 274 -5.20 -3.99 -19.08
C LEU A 274 -4.33 -2.82 -19.51
N PRO A 275 -3.02 -2.81 -19.14
CA PRO A 275 -2.08 -1.83 -19.65
C PRO A 275 -1.99 -1.88 -21.18
N ARG A 276 -1.85 -0.72 -21.82
CA ARG A 276 -1.57 -0.64 -23.26
C ARG A 276 -0.10 -0.91 -23.56
N THR A 277 0.77 -0.51 -22.64
CA THR A 277 2.22 -0.67 -22.78
C THR A 277 2.84 -1.07 -21.45
N ILE A 278 3.91 -1.87 -21.52
CA ILE A 278 4.73 -2.26 -20.38
C ILE A 278 6.16 -1.83 -20.66
N ASP A 279 6.68 -0.94 -19.81
CA ASP A 279 8.09 -0.52 -19.84
C ASP A 279 8.86 -1.22 -18.72
N TYR A 280 10.18 -1.24 -18.81
CA TYR A 280 11.05 -1.94 -17.87
C TYR A 280 12.09 -0.99 -17.28
N LEU A 281 12.30 -1.09 -15.96
CA LEU A 281 13.36 -0.41 -15.24
C LEU A 281 14.13 -1.41 -14.37
N ALA A 282 15.42 -1.20 -14.22
CA ALA A 282 16.26 -2.00 -13.33
C ALA A 282 15.87 -1.79 -11.84
N GLU A 283 15.39 -0.59 -11.50
CA GLU A 283 14.92 -0.24 -10.16
C GLU A 283 13.85 0.85 -10.26
N LEU A 284 12.75 0.66 -9.54
CA LEU A 284 11.70 1.67 -9.44
C LEU A 284 12.06 2.76 -8.42
N PRO A 285 11.64 4.03 -8.66
CA PRO A 285 11.96 5.15 -7.78
C PRO A 285 11.16 5.04 -6.47
N ARG A 286 11.79 4.45 -5.45
CA ARG A 286 11.25 4.38 -4.09
C ARG A 286 12.04 5.27 -3.15
N ASP A 287 11.33 5.82 -2.15
CA ASP A 287 12.01 6.46 -1.04
C ASP A 287 12.60 5.40 -0.08
N PRO A 288 13.44 5.81 0.87
CA PRO A 288 14.01 4.90 1.86
C PRO A 288 12.96 4.17 2.72
N ASN A 289 11.71 4.65 2.77
CA ASN A 289 10.60 4.00 3.46
C ASN A 289 9.89 2.94 2.61
N GLY A 290 10.31 2.79 1.35
CA GLY A 290 9.69 1.89 0.38
C GLY A 290 8.52 2.49 -0.38
N LYS A 291 8.15 3.76 -0.16
CA LYS A 291 7.07 4.42 -0.89
C LYS A 291 7.49 4.71 -2.33
N LEU A 292 6.66 4.27 -3.28
CA LEU A 292 6.88 4.51 -4.70
C LEU A 292 6.59 5.96 -5.08
N TYR A 293 7.51 6.59 -5.78
CA TYR A 293 7.32 7.91 -6.37
C TYR A 293 6.75 7.82 -7.78
N LYS A 294 5.48 7.41 -7.91
CA LYS A 294 4.80 7.31 -9.22
C LYS A 294 4.94 8.57 -10.09
N ARG A 295 4.95 9.76 -9.46
CA ARG A 295 5.13 11.03 -10.18
C ARG A 295 6.39 11.06 -11.03
N ARG A 296 7.51 10.50 -10.54
CA ARG A 296 8.78 10.49 -11.30
C ARG A 296 8.70 9.67 -12.58
N LEU A 297 7.79 8.68 -12.62
CA LEU A 297 7.54 7.85 -13.79
C LEU A 297 6.50 8.46 -14.72
N ARG A 298 5.46 9.07 -14.13
CA ARG A 298 4.29 9.60 -14.84
C ARG A 298 4.53 10.98 -15.44
N ASP A 299 5.07 11.91 -14.66
CA ASP A 299 5.12 13.34 -15.01
C ASP A 299 5.81 13.63 -16.35
N PRO A 300 6.85 12.90 -16.80
CA PRO A 300 7.43 13.08 -18.14
C PRO A 300 6.42 12.90 -19.29
N TYR A 301 5.39 12.07 -19.14
CA TYR A 301 4.36 11.89 -20.17
C TYR A 301 3.32 13.01 -20.19
N TRP A 302 3.26 13.81 -19.11
CA TRP A 302 2.31 14.92 -18.96
C TRP A 302 2.95 16.29 -19.21
N GLU A 303 4.23 16.37 -19.65
CA GLU A 303 4.88 17.63 -19.97
C GLU A 303 4.09 18.39 -21.05
N GLY A 304 3.66 19.62 -20.73
CA GLY A 304 2.83 20.45 -21.63
C GLY A 304 1.34 20.12 -21.67
N GLN A 305 0.88 19.19 -20.85
CA GLN A 305 -0.54 18.84 -20.73
C GLN A 305 -1.00 18.92 -19.26
N GLU A 306 -2.25 19.27 -19.02
CA GLU A 306 -2.85 19.22 -17.68
C GLU A 306 -3.63 17.92 -17.49
N LYS A 307 -3.35 17.19 -16.41
CA LYS A 307 -4.16 16.05 -15.99
C LYS A 307 -5.51 16.59 -15.49
N LYS A 308 -6.59 16.15 -16.11
CA LYS A 308 -7.96 16.51 -15.70
C LYS A 308 -8.41 15.62 -14.55
N VAL A 309 -7.99 15.93 -13.33
CA VAL A 309 -8.52 15.30 -12.09
C VAL A 309 -8.84 16.40 -11.08
#